data_4d55aeb1a051a2d81aeaedd7910d489c
#
_entry.id   4d55aeb1a051a2d81aeaedd7910d489c
#
_cell.length_a   1.000
_cell.length_b   1.000
_cell.length_c   1.000
_cell.angle_alpha   90.00
_cell.angle_beta   90.00
_cell.angle_gamma   90.00
#
_symmetry.space_group_name_H-M   'P 1'
#
loop_
_entity.id
_entity.type
_entity.pdbx_description
1 polymer ?
#
loop_
_entity_poly.entity_id
_entity_poly.type
_entity_poly.pdbx_seq_one_letter_code
_entity_poly.pdbx_strand_id
1 'polypeptide(L)'
;MSQTIESKNKALVLEAFDTLFNKRDYEAAERYWSPDYIQHSAHIEPGREGLFNLVKSLPPTLRYEPGTIVADGEFVIVHGRFSGFGGPVNWIAADILRIQAGILVEHWDVIQDEATEEQSKSKAPMFGTSFPKYSAQTTIAKIN
;
A
#
# COMPACT_ATOMS: atom_id res chain seq x y z
N MET A 1 29.76 -8.00 -2.72
CA MET A 1 29.33 -7.08 -3.78
C MET A 1 28.35 -6.07 -3.23
N SER A 2 28.48 -4.82 -3.66
CA SER A 2 27.56 -3.78 -3.22
C SER A 2 26.20 -3.93 -3.91
N GLN A 3 25.16 -3.58 -3.20
CA GLN A 3 23.81 -3.56 -3.76
C GLN A 3 23.66 -2.37 -4.72
N THR A 4 22.82 -2.55 -5.75
CA THR A 4 22.41 -1.45 -6.63
C THR A 4 21.49 -0.50 -5.87
N ILE A 5 21.34 0.72 -6.38
CA ILE A 5 20.39 1.69 -5.81
C ILE A 5 18.97 1.14 -5.90
N GLU A 6 18.62 0.46 -7.00
CA GLU A 6 17.31 -0.15 -7.18
C GLU A 6 17.03 -1.21 -6.11
N SER A 7 18.01 -2.07 -5.82
CA SER A 7 17.86 -3.11 -4.80
C SER A 7 17.67 -2.50 -3.41
N LYS A 8 18.44 -1.45 -3.09
CA LYS A 8 18.31 -0.73 -1.81
C LYS A 8 16.94 -0.06 -1.69
N ASN A 9 16.48 0.57 -2.76
CA ASN A 9 15.20 1.29 -2.76
C ASN A 9 14.01 0.33 -2.63
N LYS A 10 14.07 -0.85 -3.27
CA LYS A 10 13.03 -1.86 -3.08
C LYS A 10 12.95 -2.33 -1.63
N ALA A 11 14.12 -2.63 -1.03
CA ALA A 11 14.17 -3.06 0.36
C ALA A 11 13.65 -1.97 1.30
N LEU A 12 13.98 -0.71 1.03
CA LEU A 12 13.51 0.44 1.80
C LEU A 12 11.98 0.52 1.78
N VAL A 13 11.36 0.41 0.61
CA VAL A 13 9.91 0.49 0.46
C VAL A 13 9.23 -0.64 1.24
N LEU A 14 9.72 -1.88 1.10
CA LEU A 14 9.13 -3.01 1.82
C LEU A 14 9.21 -2.82 3.32
N GLU A 15 10.35 -2.37 3.84
CA GLU A 15 10.53 -2.14 5.27
C GLU A 15 9.66 -0.98 5.76
N ALA A 16 9.64 0.12 5.00
CA ALA A 16 8.84 1.30 5.36
C ALA A 16 7.35 0.97 5.43
N PHE A 17 6.83 0.27 4.43
CA PHE A 17 5.42 -0.08 4.37
C PHE A 17 5.04 -1.05 5.50
N ASP A 18 5.88 -2.04 5.78
CA ASP A 18 5.64 -2.96 6.90
C ASP A 18 5.64 -2.21 8.24
N THR A 19 6.58 -1.30 8.42
CA THR A 19 6.69 -0.52 9.66
C THR A 19 5.47 0.36 9.88
N LEU A 20 4.99 1.04 8.84
CA LEU A 20 3.86 1.95 8.98
C LEU A 20 2.51 1.22 9.02
N PHE A 21 2.24 0.37 8.03
CA PHE A 21 0.90 -0.21 7.86
C PHE A 21 0.65 -1.41 8.76
N ASN A 22 1.65 -2.28 8.93
CA ASN A 22 1.49 -3.51 9.69
C ASN A 22 1.90 -3.35 11.16
N LYS A 23 3.08 -2.81 11.41
CA LYS A 23 3.56 -2.61 12.77
C LYS A 23 2.98 -1.38 13.44
N ARG A 24 2.57 -0.39 12.64
CA ARG A 24 2.03 0.87 13.09
C ARG A 24 2.97 1.59 14.07
N ASP A 25 4.25 1.46 13.82
CA ASP A 25 5.31 2.09 14.60
C ASP A 25 5.66 3.43 13.96
N TYR A 26 4.92 4.47 14.37
CA TYR A 26 5.03 5.81 13.77
C TYR A 26 6.39 6.46 14.01
N GLU A 27 6.95 6.25 15.20
CA GLU A 27 8.27 6.80 15.52
C GLU A 27 9.35 6.20 14.60
N ALA A 28 9.36 4.88 14.44
CA ALA A 28 10.29 4.22 13.53
C ALA A 28 10.03 4.61 12.08
N ALA A 29 8.76 4.76 11.70
CA ALA A 29 8.38 5.10 10.32
C ALA A 29 8.84 6.49 9.89
N GLU A 30 8.95 7.43 10.83
CA GLU A 30 9.37 8.81 10.50
C GLU A 30 10.69 8.86 9.73
N ARG A 31 11.61 7.94 9.98
CA ARG A 31 12.91 7.92 9.32
C ARG A 31 12.85 7.57 7.84
N TYR A 32 11.74 6.96 7.39
CA TYR A 32 11.59 6.53 6.00
C TYR A 32 10.91 7.57 5.12
N TRP A 33 10.08 8.44 5.69
CA TRP A 33 9.29 9.44 4.95
C TRP A 33 9.80 10.84 5.19
N SER A 34 9.93 11.61 4.10
CA SER A 34 10.20 13.05 4.19
C SER A 34 9.04 13.76 4.89
N PRO A 35 9.30 14.73 5.78
CA PRO A 35 8.23 15.57 6.32
C PRO A 35 7.44 16.29 5.22
N ASP A 36 8.09 16.60 4.11
CA ASP A 36 7.52 17.30 2.96
C ASP A 36 7.08 16.35 1.85
N TYR A 37 6.74 15.13 2.20
CA TYR A 37 6.28 14.07 1.29
C TYR A 37 5.20 14.58 0.34
N ILE A 38 5.45 14.48 -0.95
CA ILE A 38 4.54 14.94 -1.99
C ILE A 38 3.53 13.83 -2.26
N GLN A 39 2.26 14.08 -1.94
CA GLN A 39 1.20 13.09 -2.02
C GLN A 39 0.29 13.37 -3.21
N HIS A 40 0.25 12.43 -4.17
CA HIS A 40 -0.66 12.53 -5.31
C HIS A 40 -1.90 11.64 -5.16
N SER A 41 -1.97 10.80 -4.13
CA SER A 41 -3.17 10.02 -3.86
C SER A 41 -4.30 10.95 -3.45
N ALA A 42 -5.40 10.93 -4.19
CA ALA A 42 -6.46 11.93 -4.04
C ALA A 42 -7.19 11.88 -2.68
N HIS A 43 -7.05 10.78 -1.95
CA HIS A 43 -7.76 10.58 -0.68
C HIS A 43 -6.86 10.74 0.55
N ILE A 44 -5.60 11.17 0.37
CA ILE A 44 -4.64 11.33 1.46
C ILE A 44 -4.22 12.78 1.56
N GLU A 45 -4.28 13.36 2.76
CA GLU A 45 -3.82 14.70 3.03
C GLU A 45 -2.30 14.82 2.78
N PRO A 46 -1.78 16.03 2.51
CA PRO A 46 -0.38 16.19 2.12
C PRO A 46 0.60 15.91 3.25
N GLY A 47 1.82 15.60 2.86
CA GLY A 47 2.95 15.42 3.75
C GLY A 47 2.98 14.08 4.45
N ARG A 48 4.06 13.85 5.17
CA ARG A 48 4.19 12.66 6.01
C ARG A 48 3.09 12.60 7.05
N GLU A 49 2.75 13.75 7.63
CA GLU A 49 1.71 13.84 8.64
C GLU A 49 0.35 13.41 8.11
N GLY A 50 0.00 13.81 6.87
CA GLY A 50 -1.26 13.41 6.26
C GLY A 50 -1.38 11.89 6.13
N LEU A 51 -0.32 11.24 5.68
CA LEU A 51 -0.29 9.79 5.55
C LEU A 51 -0.39 9.11 6.92
N PHE A 52 0.40 9.56 7.90
CA PHE A 52 0.42 8.95 9.24
C PHE A 52 -0.93 9.13 9.93
N ASN A 53 -1.56 10.29 9.80
CA ASN A 53 -2.89 10.54 10.38
C ASN A 53 -3.96 9.64 9.76
N LEU A 54 -3.88 9.40 8.45
CA LEU A 54 -4.78 8.44 7.80
C LEU A 54 -4.64 7.06 8.44
N VAL A 55 -3.42 6.54 8.56
CA VAL A 55 -3.19 5.21 9.14
C VAL A 55 -3.69 5.14 10.58
N LYS A 56 -3.45 6.20 11.38
CA LYS A 56 -3.93 6.27 12.77
C LYS A 56 -5.44 6.20 12.87
N SER A 57 -6.16 6.67 11.85
CA SER A 57 -7.62 6.66 11.81
C SER A 57 -8.22 5.31 11.43
N LEU A 58 -7.39 4.38 10.94
CA LEU A 58 -7.85 3.08 10.46
C LEU A 58 -7.85 2.04 11.59
N PRO A 59 -8.69 0.99 11.49
CA PRO A 59 -8.75 -0.06 12.52
C PRO A 59 -7.41 -0.78 12.70
N PRO A 60 -7.17 -1.39 13.88
CA PRO A 60 -5.94 -2.15 14.12
C PRO A 60 -5.84 -3.43 13.28
N THR A 61 -6.92 -3.80 12.60
CA THR A 61 -6.95 -4.93 11.67
C THR A 61 -6.33 -4.61 10.31
N LEU A 62 -5.95 -3.35 10.06
CA LEU A 62 -5.27 -2.97 8.82
C LEU A 62 -4.08 -3.87 8.56
N ARG A 63 -4.00 -4.38 7.32
CA ARG A 63 -2.88 -5.21 6.87
C ARG A 63 -2.49 -4.83 5.46
N TYR A 64 -1.20 -4.74 5.21
CA TYR A 64 -0.63 -4.57 3.88
C TYR A 64 0.19 -5.81 3.51
N GLU A 65 -0.06 -6.33 2.31
CA GLU A 65 0.65 -7.48 1.74
C GLU A 65 1.29 -7.05 0.43
N PRO A 66 2.63 -6.97 0.35
CA PRO A 66 3.30 -6.65 -0.91
C PRO A 66 3.38 -7.87 -1.82
N GLY A 67 3.26 -7.63 -3.13
CA GLY A 67 3.47 -8.63 -4.17
C GLY A 67 4.67 -8.23 -5.03
N THR A 68 4.42 -8.12 -6.35
CA THR A 68 5.46 -7.72 -7.29
C THR A 68 6.00 -6.33 -6.95
N ILE A 69 7.32 -6.21 -6.92
CA ILE A 69 8.00 -4.94 -6.70
C ILE A 69 9.12 -4.79 -7.72
N VAL A 70 9.19 -3.63 -8.36
CA VAL A 70 10.20 -3.30 -9.38
C VAL A 70 10.76 -1.91 -9.08
N ALA A 71 11.98 -1.65 -9.56
CA ALA A 71 12.61 -0.36 -9.36
C ALA A 71 13.43 0.04 -10.59
N ASP A 72 13.46 1.34 -10.85
CA ASP A 72 14.28 1.95 -11.89
C ASP A 72 14.71 3.33 -11.39
N GLY A 73 16.02 3.50 -11.18
CA GLY A 73 16.56 4.73 -10.61
C GLY A 73 15.95 5.05 -9.26
N GLU A 74 15.39 6.24 -9.13
CA GLU A 74 14.75 6.73 -7.91
C GLU A 74 13.35 6.14 -7.67
N PHE A 75 12.78 5.46 -8.67
CA PHE A 75 11.39 5.02 -8.62
C PHE A 75 11.25 3.57 -8.24
N VAL A 76 10.25 3.28 -7.40
CA VAL A 76 9.85 1.92 -7.04
C VAL A 76 8.34 1.81 -7.28
N ILE A 77 7.92 0.69 -7.87
CA ILE A 77 6.50 0.36 -8.01
C ILE A 77 6.27 -0.95 -7.28
N VAL A 78 5.29 -0.97 -6.38
CA VAL A 78 4.92 -2.16 -5.65
C VAL A 78 3.42 -2.43 -5.81
N HIS A 79 3.09 -3.66 -6.20
CA HIS A 79 1.72 -4.15 -6.32
C HIS A 79 1.37 -4.85 -5.02
N GLY A 80 0.32 -4.42 -4.35
CA GLY A 80 0.01 -4.93 -3.02
C GLY A 80 -1.47 -4.93 -2.71
N ARG A 81 -1.80 -5.58 -1.59
CA ARG A 81 -3.17 -5.66 -1.08
C ARG A 81 -3.27 -4.95 0.26
N PHE A 82 -4.24 -4.05 0.38
CA PHE A 82 -4.66 -3.49 1.66
C PHE A 82 -5.96 -4.16 2.09
N SER A 83 -6.00 -4.66 3.31
CA SER A 83 -7.19 -5.31 3.89
C SER A 83 -7.39 -4.86 5.32
N GLY A 84 -8.56 -5.15 5.88
CA GLY A 84 -8.83 -4.90 7.30
C GLY A 84 -8.92 -3.42 7.67
N PHE A 85 -9.10 -2.51 6.72
CA PHE A 85 -9.14 -1.08 6.97
C PHE A 85 -10.55 -0.54 7.25
N GLY A 86 -11.53 -1.41 7.41
CA GLY A 86 -12.91 -1.01 7.72
C GLY A 86 -13.81 -0.82 6.52
N GLY A 87 -13.30 -0.95 5.31
CA GLY A 87 -14.09 -0.87 4.09
C GLY A 87 -14.76 -2.19 3.74
N PRO A 88 -15.73 -2.17 2.80
CA PRO A 88 -16.48 -3.37 2.44
C PRO A 88 -15.68 -4.39 1.62
N VAL A 89 -14.60 -3.95 0.98
CA VAL A 89 -13.75 -4.79 0.14
C VAL A 89 -12.29 -4.44 0.39
N ASN A 90 -11.39 -5.34 -0.01
CA ASN A 90 -9.94 -5.04 -0.01
C ASN A 90 -9.60 -4.13 -1.18
N TRP A 91 -8.48 -3.46 -1.10
CA TRP A 91 -7.92 -2.69 -2.21
C TRP A 91 -6.68 -3.36 -2.75
N ILE A 92 -6.60 -3.45 -4.08
CA ILE A 92 -5.37 -3.81 -4.77
C ILE A 92 -4.80 -2.51 -5.32
N ALA A 93 -3.57 -2.22 -4.94
CA ALA A 93 -2.93 -0.95 -5.28
C ALA A 93 -1.60 -1.16 -5.99
N ALA A 94 -1.35 -0.35 -7.01
CA ALA A 94 -0.02 -0.14 -7.54
C ALA A 94 0.46 1.19 -6.96
N ASP A 95 1.37 1.13 -6.00
CA ASP A 95 1.97 2.30 -5.38
C ASP A 95 3.27 2.64 -6.10
N ILE A 96 3.41 3.88 -6.51
CA ILE A 96 4.59 4.40 -7.17
C ILE A 96 5.26 5.37 -6.22
N LEU A 97 6.53 5.13 -5.92
CA LEU A 97 7.28 5.91 -4.93
C LEU A 97 8.56 6.42 -5.54
N ARG A 98 8.90 7.66 -5.22
CA ARG A 98 10.20 8.24 -5.58
C ARG A 98 11.00 8.37 -4.30
N ILE A 99 12.26 7.95 -4.38
CA ILE A 99 13.18 7.92 -3.24
C ILE A 99 14.39 8.78 -3.57
N GLN A 100 14.78 9.66 -2.64
CA GLN A 100 16.01 10.44 -2.75
C GLN A 100 16.81 10.27 -1.47
N ALA A 101 18.08 9.91 -1.61
CA ALA A 101 19.01 9.75 -0.48
C ALA A 101 18.43 8.84 0.63
N GLY A 102 17.77 7.76 0.24
CA GLY A 102 17.22 6.79 1.18
C GLY A 102 15.96 7.24 1.90
N ILE A 103 15.24 8.24 1.37
CA ILE A 103 14.02 8.80 1.96
C ILE A 103 12.92 8.80 0.90
N LEU A 104 11.71 8.40 1.30
CA LEU A 104 10.51 8.48 0.47
C LEU A 104 10.08 9.94 0.36
N VAL A 105 10.07 10.48 -0.86
CA VAL A 105 9.81 11.91 -1.08
C VAL A 105 8.55 12.18 -1.88
N GLU A 106 8.02 11.20 -2.63
CA GLU A 106 6.85 11.42 -3.49
C GLU A 106 6.12 10.12 -3.77
N HIS A 107 4.80 10.19 -3.91
CA HIS A 107 3.94 9.02 -4.02
C HIS A 107 2.75 9.26 -4.96
N TRP A 108 2.50 8.27 -5.81
CA TRP A 108 1.28 8.13 -6.63
C TRP A 108 0.70 6.75 -6.39
N ASP A 109 -0.59 6.58 -6.64
CA ASP A 109 -1.17 5.24 -6.62
C ASP A 109 -2.28 5.07 -7.64
N VAL A 110 -2.54 3.81 -7.97
CA VAL A 110 -3.71 3.37 -8.72
C VAL A 110 -4.35 2.26 -7.91
N ILE A 111 -5.62 2.41 -7.57
CA ILE A 111 -6.31 1.51 -6.65
C ILE A 111 -7.54 0.92 -7.33
N GLN A 112 -7.76 -0.38 -7.11
CA GLN A 112 -8.97 -1.07 -7.53
C GLN A 112 -9.55 -1.87 -6.36
N ASP A 113 -10.87 -1.95 -6.29
CA ASP A 113 -11.55 -2.87 -5.39
C ASP A 113 -11.21 -4.31 -5.78
N GLU A 114 -10.88 -5.14 -4.82
CA GLU A 114 -10.54 -6.54 -5.10
C GLU A 114 -11.80 -7.36 -5.34
N ALA A 115 -11.93 -7.91 -6.54
CA ALA A 115 -13.06 -8.74 -6.94
C ALA A 115 -13.00 -10.13 -6.32
N THR A 116 -14.16 -10.66 -5.96
CA THR A 116 -14.32 -12.08 -5.62
C THR A 116 -14.26 -12.93 -6.88
N GLU A 117 -14.16 -14.24 -6.73
CA GLU A 117 -14.18 -15.16 -7.87
C GLU A 117 -15.45 -14.99 -8.72
N GLU A 118 -16.60 -14.83 -8.06
CA GLU A 118 -17.87 -14.63 -8.75
C GLU A 118 -17.91 -13.34 -9.57
N GLN A 119 -17.28 -12.27 -9.08
CA GLN A 119 -17.24 -10.99 -9.75
C GLN A 119 -16.22 -10.93 -10.88
N SER A 120 -15.22 -11.81 -10.83
CA SER A 120 -14.11 -11.79 -11.79
C SER A 120 -14.52 -12.44 -13.10
N LYS A 121 -14.44 -11.71 -14.19
CA LYS A 121 -14.72 -12.24 -15.54
C LYS A 121 -13.60 -13.14 -16.04
N SER A 122 -12.35 -12.84 -15.66
CA SER A 122 -11.18 -13.61 -16.10
C SER A 122 -10.96 -14.88 -15.30
N LYS A 123 -11.57 -14.96 -14.11
CA LYS A 123 -11.35 -16.07 -13.16
C LYS A 123 -9.89 -16.22 -12.74
N ALA A 124 -9.13 -15.12 -12.83
CA ALA A 124 -7.77 -15.04 -12.33
C ALA A 124 -7.73 -14.02 -11.18
N PRO A 125 -7.13 -14.35 -10.04
CA PRO A 125 -7.07 -13.43 -8.91
C PRO A 125 -6.33 -12.14 -9.25
N MET A 126 -6.79 -11.03 -8.71
CA MET A 126 -6.13 -9.74 -8.89
C MET A 126 -4.81 -9.68 -8.13
N PHE A 127 -4.67 -10.46 -7.07
CA PHE A 127 -3.48 -10.48 -6.23
C PHE A 127 -3.24 -11.88 -5.68
N GLY A 128 -1.98 -12.33 -5.70
CA GLY A 128 -1.61 -13.64 -5.20
C GLY A 128 -2.19 -14.78 -6.06
N THR A 129 -2.53 -15.88 -5.40
CA THR A 129 -2.99 -17.10 -6.07
C THR A 129 -4.42 -17.51 -5.71
N SER A 130 -5.09 -16.70 -4.90
CA SER A 130 -6.45 -17.00 -4.46
C SER A 130 -7.31 -15.74 -4.40
N PHE A 131 -8.61 -15.92 -4.51
CA PHE A 131 -9.58 -14.83 -4.40
C PHE A 131 -9.88 -14.52 -2.93
N PRO A 132 -10.26 -13.26 -2.62
CA PRO A 132 -10.71 -12.92 -1.28
C PRO A 132 -12.08 -13.53 -0.99
N LYS A 133 -12.37 -13.75 0.30
CA LYS A 133 -13.68 -14.18 0.76
C LYS A 133 -14.18 -13.14 1.75
N TYR A 134 -15.16 -12.35 1.31
CA TYR A 134 -15.77 -11.35 2.18
C TYR A 134 -16.90 -11.97 2.99
N SER A 135 -17.20 -11.36 4.14
CA SER A 135 -18.31 -11.81 4.97
C SER A 135 -19.63 -11.56 4.25
N ALA A 136 -20.67 -12.31 4.60
CA ALA A 136 -22.03 -12.13 4.05
C ALA A 136 -22.52 -10.70 4.27
N GLN A 137 -22.20 -10.11 5.42
CA GLN A 137 -22.57 -8.72 5.75
C GLN A 137 -21.93 -7.72 4.80
N THR A 138 -20.64 -7.91 4.50
CA THR A 138 -19.91 -7.08 3.55
C THR A 138 -20.52 -7.19 2.14
N THR A 139 -20.91 -8.41 1.73
CA THR A 139 -21.53 -8.64 0.43
C THR A 139 -22.86 -7.93 0.34
N ILE A 140 -23.69 -7.97 1.38
CA ILE A 140 -24.99 -7.27 1.42
C ILE A 140 -24.78 -5.76 1.31
N ALA A 141 -23.84 -5.19 2.07
CA ALA A 141 -23.55 -3.78 2.03
C ALA A 141 -23.08 -3.33 0.63
N LYS A 142 -22.37 -4.18 -0.08
CA LYS A 142 -21.90 -3.88 -1.45
C LYS A 142 -23.03 -3.89 -2.48
N ILE A 143 -24.03 -4.73 -2.30
CA ILE A 143 -25.19 -4.81 -3.20
C ILE A 143 -26.09 -3.58 -3.04
N ASN A 144 -26.22 -3.06 -1.84
CA ASN A 144 -27.04 -1.89 -1.54
C ASN A 144 -26.30 -0.59 -1.86
#